data_3afd8dedae1e622ffef4c089385950df
#
_entry.id   3afd8dedae1e622ffef4c089385950df
#
_cell.length_a   1.000
_cell.length_b   1.000
_cell.length_c   1.000
_cell.angle_alpha   90.00
_cell.angle_beta   90.00
_cell.angle_gamma   90.00
#
_symmetry.space_group_name_H-M   'P 1'
#
loop_
_entity.id
_entity.type
_entity.pdbx_description
1 polymer ?
#
loop_
_entity_poly.entity_id
_entity_poly.type
_entity_poly.pdbx_seq_one_letter_code
_entity_poly.pdbx_strand_id
1 'polypeptide(L)'
;GQRQLGASCGLIAQHAAVDVNGKAFWMGDDAFYMYDGVVKKMPCSVQDYVYDDLSFTNKKDIACGTNPEFNEIMWYYPSSNATQIDRVVVFNYLENTWYTSTLGRTTYLANYTFENPIATQYNASLVANATTSTGVTSTPFGVTAGASYVYNQEVGNNQADGTAIVASLTTGSIEIADGDQFMSVSRFVPDFTSLANEVAV
;
A
#
# COMPACT_ATOMS: atom_id res chain seq x y z
N GLY A 1 27.19 24.26 -4.12
CA GLY A 1 26.18 24.97 -4.92
C GLY A 1 24.93 24.10 -5.10
N GLN A 2 23.77 24.72 -5.07
CA GLN A 2 22.51 24.04 -5.39
C GLN A 2 22.36 23.94 -6.91
N ARG A 3 21.94 22.77 -7.39
CA ARG A 3 21.61 22.55 -8.80
C ARG A 3 20.17 22.09 -8.91
N GLN A 4 19.37 22.76 -9.71
CA GLN A 4 18.04 22.32 -10.07
C GLN A 4 18.17 21.18 -11.10
N LEU A 5 17.61 20.01 -10.78
CA LEU A 5 17.70 18.81 -11.62
C LEU A 5 16.49 18.61 -12.54
N GLY A 6 15.38 19.30 -12.27
CA GLY A 6 14.15 19.24 -13.08
C GLY A 6 13.20 20.39 -12.72
N ALA A 7 12.24 20.62 -13.60
CA ALA A 7 11.13 21.53 -13.35
C ALA A 7 9.84 20.70 -13.16
N SER A 8 8.94 21.17 -12.28
CA SER A 8 7.63 20.53 -12.01
C SER A 8 7.71 19.07 -11.55
N CYS A 9 8.78 18.69 -10.88
CA CYS A 9 8.96 17.35 -10.29
C CYS A 9 9.15 17.45 -8.77
N GLY A 10 8.46 18.38 -8.14
CA GLY A 10 8.53 18.62 -6.70
C GLY A 10 8.00 17.45 -5.88
N LEU A 11 8.47 17.35 -4.64
CA LEU A 11 8.01 16.38 -3.67
C LEU A 11 6.67 16.82 -3.09
N ILE A 12 5.67 15.94 -3.09
CA ILE A 12 4.32 16.26 -2.59
C ILE A 12 4.29 16.47 -1.07
N ALA A 13 5.13 15.75 -0.32
CA ALA A 13 5.22 15.80 1.14
C ALA A 13 6.63 15.46 1.63
N GLN A 14 6.97 15.89 2.84
CA GLN A 14 8.30 15.72 3.42
C GLN A 14 8.81 14.27 3.45
N HIS A 15 7.90 13.31 3.67
CA HIS A 15 8.22 11.89 3.82
C HIS A 15 7.79 11.04 2.62
N ALA A 16 7.55 11.66 1.45
CA ALA A 16 7.09 10.98 0.25
C ALA A 16 8.23 10.52 -0.69
N ALA A 17 9.47 10.46 -0.20
CA ALA A 17 10.63 10.02 -0.97
C ALA A 17 11.42 8.94 -0.25
N VAL A 18 12.06 8.07 -1.02
CA VAL A 18 12.91 6.98 -0.53
C VAL A 18 14.06 6.72 -1.48
N ASP A 19 15.18 6.26 -0.94
CA ASP A 19 16.31 5.72 -1.71
C ASP A 19 16.22 4.19 -1.78
N VAL A 20 16.39 3.66 -2.99
CA VAL A 20 16.52 2.22 -3.23
C VAL A 20 17.67 1.99 -4.19
N ASN A 21 18.70 1.29 -3.73
CA ASN A 21 19.87 0.94 -4.54
C ASN A 21 20.54 2.14 -5.23
N GLY A 22 20.63 3.28 -4.52
CA GLY A 22 21.24 4.51 -5.02
C GLY A 22 20.37 5.27 -6.03
N LYS A 23 19.09 4.91 -6.17
CA LYS A 23 18.10 5.65 -6.93
C LYS A 23 17.08 6.26 -5.99
N ALA A 24 16.76 7.53 -6.19
CA ALA A 24 15.71 8.17 -5.42
C ALA A 24 14.37 8.01 -6.14
N PHE A 25 13.32 7.68 -5.36
CA PHE A 25 11.94 7.59 -5.83
C PHE A 25 11.07 8.49 -4.98
N TRP A 26 10.12 9.19 -5.60
CA TRP A 26 9.20 10.05 -4.86
C TRP A 26 7.85 10.24 -5.53
N MET A 27 6.88 10.58 -4.71
CA MET A 27 5.57 11.02 -5.15
C MET A 27 5.58 12.53 -5.30
N GLY A 28 5.24 13.03 -6.47
CA GLY A 28 5.05 14.45 -6.76
C GLY A 28 3.59 14.87 -6.69
N ASP A 29 3.29 16.13 -7.00
CA ASP A 29 1.90 16.64 -6.99
C ASP A 29 1.04 16.09 -8.15
N ASP A 30 1.66 15.55 -9.19
CA ASP A 30 0.97 15.11 -10.43
C ASP A 30 1.39 13.71 -10.90
N ALA A 31 2.47 13.17 -10.37
CA ALA A 31 3.02 11.90 -10.82
C ALA A 31 4.06 11.33 -9.85
N PHE A 32 4.48 10.11 -10.11
CA PHE A 32 5.62 9.48 -9.47
C PHE A 32 6.89 9.73 -10.29
N TYR A 33 7.99 9.96 -9.61
CA TYR A 33 9.27 10.28 -10.20
C TYR A 33 10.38 9.41 -9.65
N MET A 34 11.42 9.23 -10.47
CA MET A 34 12.66 8.60 -10.05
C MET A 34 13.88 9.43 -10.50
N TYR A 35 14.98 9.26 -9.80
CA TYR A 35 16.28 9.82 -10.14
C TYR A 35 17.35 8.73 -10.10
N ASP A 36 17.99 8.53 -11.24
CA ASP A 36 19.15 7.64 -11.43
C ASP A 36 20.33 8.36 -12.09
N GLY A 37 20.49 9.65 -11.79
CA GLY A 37 21.37 10.58 -12.48
C GLY A 37 20.59 11.59 -13.31
N VAL A 38 19.38 11.25 -13.75
CA VAL A 38 18.43 12.12 -14.44
C VAL A 38 17.05 11.92 -13.84
N VAL A 39 16.28 13.01 -13.68
CA VAL A 39 14.89 12.91 -13.24
C VAL A 39 14.03 12.35 -14.36
N LYS A 40 13.25 11.31 -14.05
CA LYS A 40 12.30 10.66 -14.95
C LYS A 40 10.94 10.56 -14.30
N LYS A 41 9.88 10.86 -15.06
CA LYS A 41 8.51 10.53 -14.69
C LYS A 41 8.31 9.02 -14.86
N MET A 42 7.76 8.38 -13.83
CA MET A 42 7.49 6.95 -13.86
C MET A 42 6.14 6.69 -14.53
N PRO A 43 6.04 5.76 -15.48
CA PRO A 43 4.74 5.31 -15.95
C PRO A 43 4.04 4.55 -14.82
N CYS A 44 2.83 4.97 -14.47
CA CYS A 44 2.05 4.38 -13.40
C CYS A 44 0.65 4.02 -13.91
N SER A 45 0.32 2.74 -13.89
CA SER A 45 -0.98 2.23 -14.39
C SER A 45 -2.17 2.61 -13.51
N VAL A 46 -1.92 2.99 -12.26
CA VAL A 46 -2.94 3.38 -11.27
C VAL A 46 -2.87 4.88 -10.93
N GLN A 47 -2.16 5.67 -11.73
CA GLN A 47 -1.91 7.08 -11.42
C GLN A 47 -3.22 7.86 -11.23
N ASP A 48 -4.13 7.79 -12.20
CA ASP A 48 -5.38 8.54 -12.16
C ASP A 48 -6.21 8.13 -10.94
N TYR A 49 -6.31 6.83 -10.66
CA TYR A 49 -7.00 6.32 -9.48
C TYR A 49 -6.44 6.90 -8.17
N VAL A 50 -5.12 6.95 -8.03
CA VAL A 50 -4.47 7.45 -6.81
C VAL A 50 -4.68 8.95 -6.65
N TYR A 51 -4.47 9.75 -7.71
CA TYR A 51 -4.56 11.21 -7.61
C TYR A 51 -6.00 11.72 -7.55
N ASP A 52 -6.97 11.00 -8.12
CA ASP A 52 -8.40 11.30 -7.98
C ASP A 52 -8.92 11.00 -6.56
N ASP A 53 -8.36 9.97 -5.91
CA ASP A 53 -8.71 9.60 -4.53
C ASP A 53 -7.88 10.34 -3.46
N LEU A 54 -6.83 11.06 -3.83
CA LEU A 54 -5.93 11.71 -2.89
C LEU A 54 -6.54 12.93 -2.19
N SER A 55 -6.43 12.99 -0.87
CA SER A 55 -6.74 14.18 -0.07
C SER A 55 -5.61 15.21 -0.17
N PHE A 56 -5.70 16.15 -1.10
CA PHE A 56 -4.71 17.25 -1.21
C PHE A 56 -4.66 18.14 0.04
N THR A 57 -5.73 18.20 0.83
CA THR A 57 -5.75 18.94 2.10
C THR A 57 -4.82 18.31 3.13
N ASN A 58 -4.75 16.97 3.16
CA ASN A 58 -3.98 16.20 4.13
C ASN A 58 -2.70 15.59 3.51
N LYS A 59 -2.29 16.01 2.31
CA LYS A 59 -1.13 15.47 1.58
C LYS A 59 0.18 15.53 2.36
N LYS A 60 0.31 16.45 3.32
CA LYS A 60 1.49 16.58 4.19
C LYS A 60 1.79 15.32 5.03
N ASP A 61 0.76 14.50 5.24
CA ASP A 61 0.86 13.29 6.08
C ASP A 61 1.34 12.07 5.27
N ILE A 62 1.51 12.19 3.95
CA ILE A 62 2.01 11.11 3.08
C ILE A 62 3.36 10.62 3.58
N ALA A 63 3.47 9.31 3.72
CA ALA A 63 4.69 8.62 4.12
C ALA A 63 5.11 7.59 3.08
N CYS A 64 6.41 7.35 2.95
CA CYS A 64 6.97 6.36 2.05
C CYS A 64 7.76 5.31 2.84
N GLY A 65 7.74 4.09 2.35
CA GLY A 65 8.52 2.98 2.89
C GLY A 65 8.99 2.04 1.78
N THR A 66 9.91 1.16 2.13
CA THR A 66 10.40 0.10 1.23
C THR A 66 10.28 -1.26 1.88
N ASN A 67 9.92 -2.25 1.09
CA ASN A 67 10.03 -3.66 1.46
C ASN A 67 11.02 -4.35 0.50
N PRO A 68 12.29 -4.47 0.88
CA PRO A 68 13.31 -5.04 0.00
C PRO A 68 13.10 -6.53 -0.28
N GLU A 69 12.44 -7.26 0.59
CA GLU A 69 12.14 -8.69 0.43
C GLU A 69 11.25 -8.94 -0.79
N PHE A 70 10.27 -8.06 -1.00
CA PHE A 70 9.35 -8.13 -2.14
C PHE A 70 9.68 -7.13 -3.26
N ASN A 71 10.79 -6.40 -3.15
CA ASN A 71 11.22 -5.39 -4.12
C ASN A 71 10.20 -4.25 -4.31
N GLU A 72 9.63 -3.78 -3.22
CA GLU A 72 8.52 -2.83 -3.23
C GLU A 72 8.87 -1.48 -2.62
N ILE A 73 8.27 -0.44 -3.21
CA ILE A 73 8.20 0.92 -2.67
C ILE A 73 6.73 1.23 -2.42
N MET A 74 6.42 1.71 -1.22
CA MET A 74 5.06 1.97 -0.77
C MET A 74 4.91 3.45 -0.46
N TRP A 75 3.89 4.11 -1.03
CA TRP A 75 3.45 5.44 -0.62
C TRP A 75 2.10 5.33 0.06
N TYR A 76 2.07 5.65 1.33
CA TYR A 76 0.88 5.68 2.17
C TYR A 76 0.27 7.07 2.10
N TYR A 77 -1.01 7.17 1.76
CA TYR A 77 -1.68 8.44 1.56
C TYR A 77 -3.10 8.45 2.15
N PRO A 78 -3.62 9.63 2.51
CA PRO A 78 -5.02 9.79 2.90
C PRO A 78 -5.91 9.86 1.67
N SER A 79 -7.00 9.09 1.64
CA SER A 79 -8.01 9.18 0.60
C SER A 79 -8.80 10.50 0.69
N SER A 80 -9.56 10.86 -0.33
CA SER A 80 -10.25 12.15 -0.47
C SER A 80 -11.15 12.51 0.71
N ASN A 81 -11.75 11.51 1.37
CA ASN A 81 -12.62 11.69 2.52
C ASN A 81 -11.95 11.40 3.87
N ALA A 82 -10.68 11.02 3.85
CA ALA A 82 -9.94 10.68 5.04
C ALA A 82 -9.16 11.86 5.62
N THR A 83 -9.10 11.92 6.95
CA THR A 83 -8.24 12.87 7.68
C THR A 83 -6.90 12.24 8.08
N GLN A 84 -6.77 10.93 7.91
CA GLN A 84 -5.60 10.12 8.24
C GLN A 84 -5.27 9.19 7.08
N ILE A 85 -4.04 8.72 7.05
CA ILE A 85 -3.59 7.77 6.05
C ILE A 85 -4.40 6.47 6.14
N ASP A 86 -5.02 6.07 5.05
CA ASP A 86 -5.88 4.89 4.93
C ASP A 86 -5.68 4.08 3.65
N ARG A 87 -4.80 4.56 2.76
CA ARG A 87 -4.48 3.95 1.47
C ARG A 87 -3.00 3.76 1.30
N VAL A 88 -2.65 2.85 0.44
CA VAL A 88 -1.28 2.64 -0.04
C VAL A 88 -1.28 2.40 -1.55
N VAL A 89 -0.33 2.99 -2.23
CA VAL A 89 0.07 2.63 -3.58
C VAL A 89 1.45 2.02 -3.54
N VAL A 90 1.62 0.92 -4.22
CA VAL A 90 2.85 0.12 -4.21
C VAL A 90 3.41 0.00 -5.60
N PHE A 91 4.71 0.17 -5.71
CA PHE A 91 5.49 -0.04 -6.91
C PHE A 91 6.50 -1.16 -6.70
N ASN A 92 6.36 -2.26 -7.45
CA ASN A 92 7.40 -3.28 -7.51
C ASN A 92 8.46 -2.83 -8.54
N TYR A 93 9.64 -2.48 -8.03
CA TYR A 93 10.71 -1.90 -8.86
C TYR A 93 11.49 -2.95 -9.67
N LEU A 94 11.30 -4.24 -9.39
CA LEU A 94 11.89 -5.33 -10.18
C LEU A 94 10.98 -5.70 -11.35
N GLU A 95 9.69 -5.86 -11.09
CA GLU A 95 8.70 -6.26 -12.10
C GLU A 95 8.09 -5.06 -12.85
N ASN A 96 8.33 -3.84 -12.35
CA ASN A 96 7.77 -2.60 -12.88
C ASN A 96 6.23 -2.61 -12.90
N THR A 97 5.63 -3.14 -11.85
CA THR A 97 4.18 -3.24 -11.68
C THR A 97 3.69 -2.36 -10.55
N TRP A 98 2.42 -1.94 -10.64
CA TRP A 98 1.76 -1.09 -9.66
C TRP A 98 0.49 -1.73 -9.15
N TYR A 99 0.21 -1.54 -7.85
CA TYR A 99 -1.08 -1.88 -7.26
C TYR A 99 -1.43 -0.96 -6.09
N THR A 100 -2.67 -1.02 -5.65
CA THR A 100 -3.18 -0.22 -4.53
C THR A 100 -3.84 -1.12 -3.49
N SER A 101 -3.87 -0.66 -2.25
CA SER A 101 -4.57 -1.36 -1.16
C SER A 101 -5.11 -0.38 -0.11
N THR A 102 -6.03 -0.87 0.71
CA THR A 102 -6.61 -0.13 1.83
C THR A 102 -5.79 -0.32 3.12
N LEU A 103 -4.52 0.01 3.07
CA LEU A 103 -3.60 -0.09 4.19
C LEU A 103 -3.05 1.29 4.55
N GLY A 104 -3.27 1.73 5.78
CA GLY A 104 -2.71 2.98 6.29
C GLY A 104 -1.51 2.73 7.20
N ARG A 105 -0.38 3.38 6.91
CA ARG A 105 0.79 3.43 7.79
C ARG A 105 1.35 4.83 7.82
N THR A 106 1.64 5.35 8.99
CA THR A 106 2.20 6.70 9.17
C THR A 106 3.72 6.71 9.06
N THR A 107 4.36 5.58 9.29
CA THR A 107 5.78 5.34 9.01
C THR A 107 6.02 3.86 8.79
N TYR A 108 7.08 3.53 8.07
CA TYR A 108 7.47 2.17 7.77
C TYR A 108 9.00 2.05 7.83
N LEU A 109 9.47 1.05 8.56
CA LEU A 109 10.88 0.70 8.66
C LEU A 109 11.10 -0.70 8.10
N ALA A 110 11.89 -0.79 7.05
CA ALA A 110 12.27 -2.07 6.47
C ALA A 110 13.05 -2.96 7.45
N ASN A 111 13.11 -4.24 7.17
CA ASN A 111 13.72 -5.29 8.01
C ASN A 111 15.25 -5.30 8.09
N TYR A 112 15.90 -4.13 8.07
CA TYR A 112 17.36 -4.05 8.17
C TYR A 112 17.92 -4.37 9.57
N THR A 113 17.12 -4.08 10.61
CA THR A 113 17.54 -4.22 12.02
C THR A 113 16.75 -5.30 12.74
N PHE A 114 15.51 -5.50 12.34
CA PHE A 114 14.58 -6.47 12.90
C PHE A 114 14.31 -7.59 11.90
N GLU A 115 13.90 -8.75 12.38
CA GLU A 115 13.52 -9.88 11.53
C GLU A 115 12.40 -9.54 10.56
N ASN A 116 11.41 -8.74 11.03
CA ASN A 116 10.28 -8.30 10.23
C ASN A 116 10.24 -6.77 10.15
N PRO A 117 9.69 -6.21 9.08
CA PRO A 117 9.47 -4.77 8.99
C PRO A 117 8.54 -4.27 10.10
N ILE A 118 8.76 -3.05 10.56
CA ILE A 118 7.94 -2.40 11.58
C ILE A 118 7.26 -1.18 10.98
N ALA A 119 5.97 -1.04 11.24
CA ALA A 119 5.21 0.13 10.81
C ALA A 119 4.33 0.67 11.92
N THR A 120 4.02 1.95 11.84
CA THR A 120 3.11 2.61 12.77
C THR A 120 1.82 3.03 12.07
N GLN A 121 0.73 3.03 12.81
CA GLN A 121 -0.56 3.49 12.33
C GLN A 121 -1.24 4.32 13.40
N TYR A 122 -1.77 5.48 13.03
CA TYR A 122 -2.71 6.23 13.84
C TYR A 122 -4.14 5.91 13.38
N ASN A 123 -5.01 5.59 14.32
CA ASN A 123 -6.42 5.35 14.01
C ASN A 123 -7.31 5.85 15.14
N ALA A 124 -8.13 6.84 14.82
CA ALA A 124 -9.08 7.42 15.77
C ALA A 124 -10.21 6.44 16.15
N SER A 125 -10.50 5.44 15.32
CA SER A 125 -11.64 4.53 15.49
C SER A 125 -11.29 3.24 16.22
N LEU A 126 -10.01 2.81 16.24
CA LEU A 126 -9.60 1.53 16.84
C LEU A 126 -9.80 1.48 18.34
N VAL A 127 -9.86 2.64 19.01
CA VAL A 127 -10.06 2.72 20.47
C VAL A 127 -11.48 2.36 20.90
N ALA A 128 -12.46 2.62 20.04
CA ALA A 128 -13.86 2.34 20.35
C ALA A 128 -14.23 0.85 20.26
N ASN A 129 -13.43 0.05 19.58
CA ASN A 129 -13.76 -1.34 19.22
C ASN A 129 -12.78 -2.40 19.78
N ALA A 130 -11.84 -2.03 20.65
CA ALA A 130 -10.95 -2.98 21.29
C ALA A 130 -11.71 -3.77 22.39
N THR A 131 -12.64 -4.61 21.96
CA THR A 131 -13.25 -5.63 22.79
C THR A 131 -12.33 -6.84 22.76
N THR A 132 -11.68 -7.14 23.86
CA THR A 132 -10.96 -8.42 23.98
C THR A 132 -11.98 -9.55 23.96
N SER A 133 -11.59 -10.72 23.47
CA SER A 133 -12.40 -11.94 23.38
C SER A 133 -12.99 -12.43 24.72
N THR A 134 -12.67 -11.79 25.82
CA THR A 134 -13.16 -12.07 27.17
C THR A 134 -14.23 -11.08 27.66
N GLY A 135 -14.73 -10.17 26.80
CA GLY A 135 -15.73 -9.18 27.20
C GLY A 135 -15.20 -8.09 28.15
N VAL A 136 -13.92 -8.10 28.43
CA VAL A 136 -13.26 -7.05 29.20
C VAL A 136 -12.76 -6.02 28.18
N THR A 137 -13.29 -4.81 28.23
CA THR A 137 -12.78 -3.65 27.51
C THR A 137 -11.43 -3.26 28.16
N SER A 138 -10.41 -4.03 27.90
CA SER A 138 -9.06 -3.58 28.15
C SER A 138 -8.64 -2.77 26.93
N THR A 139 -8.69 -1.44 27.05
CA THR A 139 -7.89 -0.61 26.18
C THR A 139 -6.45 -1.07 26.33
N PRO A 140 -5.81 -1.67 25.33
CA PRO A 140 -4.41 -1.98 25.44
C PRO A 140 -3.68 -0.67 25.77
N PHE A 141 -3.05 -0.59 26.94
CA PHE A 141 -2.29 0.57 27.39
C PHE A 141 -3.07 1.84 27.75
N GLY A 142 -4.34 1.79 28.14
CA GLY A 142 -5.07 2.97 28.62
C GLY A 142 -5.23 4.08 27.58
N VAL A 143 -5.37 3.74 26.31
CA VAL A 143 -5.36 4.68 25.19
C VAL A 143 -6.69 5.40 25.05
N THR A 144 -6.64 6.70 25.09
CA THR A 144 -7.74 7.61 24.72
C THR A 144 -7.94 7.60 23.18
N ALA A 145 -9.12 8.06 22.73
CA ALA A 145 -9.40 8.21 21.30
C ALA A 145 -8.24 8.88 20.55
N GLY A 146 -7.79 8.24 19.46
CA GLY A 146 -6.61 8.70 18.72
C GLY A 146 -5.31 8.03 19.15
N ALA A 147 -5.23 6.71 19.07
CA ALA A 147 -4.03 5.94 19.40
C ALA A 147 -3.12 5.69 18.19
N SER A 148 -1.82 5.64 18.46
CA SER A 148 -0.84 5.12 17.55
C SER A 148 -0.45 3.70 17.93
N TYR A 149 -0.45 2.81 16.97
CA TYR A 149 -0.06 1.41 17.13
C TYR A 149 1.24 1.14 16.37
N VAL A 150 2.03 0.23 16.90
CA VAL A 150 3.23 -0.31 16.23
C VAL A 150 2.91 -1.74 15.84
N TYR A 151 3.13 -2.06 14.58
CA TYR A 151 2.88 -3.38 14.02
C TYR A 151 4.17 -3.99 13.50
N ASN A 152 4.37 -5.28 13.76
CA ASN A 152 5.23 -6.10 12.94
C ASN A 152 4.49 -6.39 11.63
N GLN A 153 5.13 -6.12 10.52
CA GLN A 153 4.61 -6.41 9.19
C GLN A 153 5.11 -7.79 8.72
N GLU A 154 4.48 -8.36 7.72
CA GLU A 154 4.86 -9.65 7.10
C GLU A 154 4.88 -10.81 8.11
N VAL A 155 3.98 -10.80 9.10
CA VAL A 155 3.87 -11.84 10.13
C VAL A 155 2.53 -12.54 10.04
N GLY A 156 2.56 -13.87 9.79
CA GLY A 156 1.35 -14.68 9.71
C GLY A 156 0.53 -14.44 8.43
N ASN A 157 -0.70 -14.99 8.41
CA ASN A 157 -1.58 -14.97 7.25
C ASN A 157 -2.91 -14.25 7.54
N ASN A 158 -3.03 -13.59 8.69
CA ASN A 158 -4.24 -12.91 9.15
C ASN A 158 -4.00 -11.41 9.34
N GLN A 159 -5.08 -10.65 9.46
CA GLN A 159 -5.02 -9.26 9.89
C GLN A 159 -4.50 -9.17 11.34
N ALA A 160 -4.09 -7.97 11.77
CA ALA A 160 -3.55 -7.74 13.10
C ALA A 160 -4.52 -8.09 14.25
N ASP A 161 -5.83 -8.11 13.99
CA ASP A 161 -6.88 -8.53 14.92
C ASP A 161 -7.17 -10.03 14.91
N GLY A 162 -6.43 -10.80 14.10
CA GLY A 162 -6.59 -12.25 13.93
C GLY A 162 -7.66 -12.66 12.92
N THR A 163 -8.37 -11.71 12.30
CA THR A 163 -9.32 -12.02 11.23
C THR A 163 -8.62 -12.38 9.93
N ALA A 164 -9.28 -13.18 9.09
CA ALA A 164 -8.73 -13.56 7.79
C ALA A 164 -8.56 -12.34 6.88
N ILE A 165 -7.47 -12.28 6.14
CA ILE A 165 -7.27 -11.29 5.09
C ILE A 165 -8.20 -11.66 3.93
N VAL A 166 -9.09 -10.72 3.58
CA VAL A 166 -9.94 -10.87 2.39
C VAL A 166 -9.13 -10.47 1.18
N ALA A 167 -8.75 -11.46 0.38
CA ALA A 167 -8.03 -11.26 -0.86
C ALA A 167 -8.90 -11.65 -2.05
N SER A 168 -8.87 -10.86 -3.11
CA SER A 168 -9.57 -11.16 -4.34
C SER A 168 -8.70 -10.82 -5.55
N LEU A 169 -8.81 -11.64 -6.58
CA LEU A 169 -8.20 -11.40 -7.88
C LEU A 169 -9.31 -11.40 -8.93
N THR A 170 -9.45 -10.28 -9.62
CA THR A 170 -10.39 -10.16 -10.74
C THR A 170 -9.59 -9.91 -12.01
N THR A 171 -9.72 -10.80 -12.98
CA THR A 171 -9.14 -10.60 -14.30
C THR A 171 -10.10 -9.79 -15.18
N GLY A 172 -9.59 -9.13 -16.19
CA GLY A 172 -10.42 -8.59 -17.26
C GLY A 172 -11.17 -9.70 -18.02
N SER A 173 -12.14 -9.31 -18.83
CA SER A 173 -12.84 -10.25 -19.70
C SER A 173 -11.86 -11.00 -20.57
N ILE A 174 -12.00 -12.31 -20.64
CA ILE A 174 -11.21 -13.17 -21.53
C ILE A 174 -11.99 -13.32 -22.83
N GLU A 175 -11.49 -12.76 -23.88
CA GLU A 175 -12.05 -12.90 -25.22
C GLU A 175 -11.20 -13.87 -26.05
N ILE A 176 -11.86 -14.78 -26.75
CA ILE A 176 -11.21 -15.68 -27.69
C ILE A 176 -11.57 -15.18 -29.10
N ALA A 177 -10.56 -14.87 -29.89
CA ALA A 177 -10.66 -14.20 -31.19
C ALA A 177 -11.25 -12.77 -31.07
N ASP A 178 -11.83 -12.23 -32.13
CA ASP A 178 -12.30 -10.83 -32.22
C ASP A 178 -13.66 -10.56 -31.50
N GLY A 179 -14.02 -11.37 -30.53
CA GLY A 179 -15.23 -11.16 -29.70
C GLY A 179 -16.55 -11.59 -30.34
N ASP A 180 -16.55 -12.06 -31.57
CA ASP A 180 -17.78 -12.49 -32.29
C ASP A 180 -18.13 -13.96 -32.13
N GLN A 181 -17.45 -14.67 -31.22
CA GLN A 181 -17.63 -16.12 -31.06
C GLN A 181 -18.18 -16.50 -29.69
N PHE A 182 -19.03 -17.51 -29.66
CA PHE A 182 -19.49 -18.12 -28.42
C PHE A 182 -18.40 -19.02 -27.85
N MET A 183 -18.05 -18.79 -26.56
CA MET A 183 -17.16 -19.64 -25.80
C MET A 183 -17.97 -20.57 -24.92
N SER A 184 -17.67 -21.88 -24.95
CA SER A 184 -18.20 -22.86 -24.00
C SER A 184 -17.06 -23.36 -23.12
N VAL A 185 -17.12 -23.08 -21.83
CA VAL A 185 -16.17 -23.59 -20.84
C VAL A 185 -16.77 -24.86 -20.24
N SER A 186 -16.20 -26.03 -20.57
CA SER A 186 -16.67 -27.31 -20.05
C SER A 186 -15.97 -27.74 -18.77
N ARG A 187 -14.84 -27.13 -18.44
CA ARG A 187 -14.07 -27.46 -17.23
C ARG A 187 -13.19 -26.28 -16.82
N PHE A 188 -13.20 -26.01 -15.51
CA PHE A 188 -12.24 -25.14 -14.84
C PHE A 188 -11.44 -25.97 -13.83
N VAL A 189 -10.13 -25.94 -13.92
CA VAL A 189 -9.22 -26.64 -12.98
C VAL A 189 -8.36 -25.60 -12.31
N PRO A 190 -8.70 -25.15 -11.09
CA PRO A 190 -7.85 -24.26 -10.34
C PRO A 190 -6.59 -25.01 -9.87
N ASP A 191 -5.43 -24.38 -9.99
CA ASP A 191 -4.16 -24.89 -9.49
C ASP A 191 -3.69 -24.03 -8.32
N PHE A 192 -3.79 -24.59 -7.11
CA PHE A 192 -3.39 -23.92 -5.88
C PHE A 192 -2.36 -24.78 -5.13
N THR A 193 -1.31 -24.14 -4.63
CA THR A 193 -0.27 -24.79 -3.84
C THR A 193 -0.69 -24.99 -2.37
N SER A 194 -1.63 -24.19 -1.87
CA SER A 194 -2.15 -24.30 -0.50
C SER A 194 -3.58 -23.77 -0.43
N LEU A 195 -4.48 -24.55 0.16
CA LEU A 195 -5.85 -24.18 0.44
C LEU A 195 -6.09 -24.30 1.95
N ALA A 196 -6.35 -23.15 2.60
CA ALA A 196 -6.74 -23.12 4.01
C ALA A 196 -8.28 -23.08 4.20
N ASN A 197 -9.03 -22.64 3.18
CA ASN A 197 -10.50 -22.48 3.19
C ASN A 197 -11.11 -22.83 1.83
N GLU A 198 -12.45 -22.91 1.76
CA GLU A 198 -13.18 -23.16 0.51
C GLU A 198 -12.93 -22.03 -0.51
N VAL A 199 -12.73 -22.44 -1.76
CA VAL A 199 -12.66 -21.52 -2.89
C VAL A 199 -14.04 -21.53 -3.58
N ALA A 200 -14.69 -20.38 -3.60
CA ALA A 200 -15.89 -20.19 -4.41
C ALA A 200 -15.50 -19.95 -5.87
N VAL A 201 -16.08 -20.71 -6.78
CA VAL A 201 -15.91 -20.59 -8.23
C VAL A 201 -17.17 -20.01 -8.85
#